data_f65f8f05960403612cdf09bedfac428b
#
_entry.id   f65f8f05960403612cdf09bedfac428b
#
_cell.length_a   1.000
_cell.length_b   1.000
_cell.length_c   1.000
_cell.angle_alpha   90.00
_cell.angle_beta   90.00
_cell.angle_gamma   90.00
#
_symmetry.space_group_name_H-M   'P 1'
#
loop_
_entity.id
_entity.type
_entity.pdbx_description
1 polymer ?
#
loop_
_entity_poly.entity_id
_entity_poly.type
_entity_poly.pdbx_seq_one_letter_code
_entity_poly.pdbx_strand_id
1 'polypeptide(L)'
;MKTAYIIKGFRTAVGKAPKGTLRFTRPDVMAATVIEKLMSAVPKLDKDRIDDLIVGNAMPEAEQGLNVARLISLMGLNTDKVPGVTVNRYCASGSEAIAIASAKIQAGMADCIIAGGTESMSYIPMGGYKPVPETEIAKTNPDYYWGMGYTAEEVAKQYNITREEQDQFALESHMRALKANQEGKFASQIVPIPVEYNFLDENQKIQTKKFDFSIDEGPRKDTSLEGLTKLKPVFANGGSVTAGNSSQMSDGAAFVIVMSEEMVKELGIEPEARLVAYAAAGLEPRIMGMGPVYAIPKALKQAGLELKDIELIELNEAFASQSVAIKKELDLNPDILNVNGGAIALGHPLGCTGTKLTVQLIDEMRKRGNKYGMVSMCVGTGQGAASIFELL
;
A
#
# COMPACT_ATOMS: atom_id res chain seq x y z
N MET A 1 -26.35 -4.91 12.15
CA MET A 1 -25.01 -4.27 12.10
C MET A 1 -25.18 -2.96 11.37
N LYS A 2 -24.51 -1.89 11.82
CA LYS A 2 -24.46 -0.62 11.09
C LYS A 2 -23.71 -0.79 9.77
N THR A 3 -23.96 0.07 8.79
CA THR A 3 -23.16 0.12 7.57
C THR A 3 -22.01 1.11 7.75
N ALA A 4 -20.81 0.73 7.32
CA ALA A 4 -19.64 1.59 7.31
C ALA A 4 -19.29 1.96 5.87
N TYR A 5 -19.14 3.26 5.61
CA TYR A 5 -18.85 3.81 4.29
C TYR A 5 -17.47 4.48 4.24
N ILE A 6 -16.78 4.34 3.12
CA ILE A 6 -15.61 5.15 2.78
C ILE A 6 -16.10 6.43 2.12
N ILE A 7 -15.75 7.57 2.72
CA ILE A 7 -16.21 8.88 2.32
C ILE A 7 -15.28 9.53 1.32
N LYS A 8 -13.97 9.48 1.63
CA LYS A 8 -12.92 10.08 0.81
C LYS A 8 -11.58 9.42 1.11
N GLY A 9 -10.72 9.36 0.10
CA GLY A 9 -9.36 8.86 0.24
C GLY A 9 -8.35 9.70 -0.52
N PHE A 10 -7.16 9.88 0.09
CA PHE A 10 -6.02 10.51 -0.55
C PHE A 10 -4.72 9.81 -0.19
N ARG A 11 -3.70 10.03 -1.01
CA ARG A 11 -2.34 9.55 -0.81
C ARG A 11 -1.30 10.59 -1.18
N THR A 12 -0.09 10.44 -0.71
CA THR A 12 1.06 11.13 -1.30
C THR A 12 1.42 10.53 -2.65
N ALA A 13 2.18 11.25 -3.47
CA ALA A 13 3.03 10.57 -4.44
C ALA A 13 4.03 9.66 -3.71
N VAL A 14 4.49 8.61 -4.36
CA VAL A 14 5.43 7.64 -3.80
C VAL A 14 6.85 8.05 -4.14
N GLY A 15 7.68 8.23 -3.11
CA GLY A 15 9.11 8.51 -3.21
C GLY A 15 9.94 7.23 -3.24
N LYS A 16 11.06 7.23 -3.93
CA LYS A 16 12.06 6.14 -3.92
C LYS A 16 12.93 6.18 -2.68
N ALA A 17 12.97 5.12 -1.92
CA ALA A 17 13.93 4.98 -0.83
C ALA A 17 15.25 4.34 -1.34
N PRO A 18 16.40 4.68 -0.76
CA PRO A 18 16.67 5.76 0.21
C PRO A 18 17.15 7.07 -0.46
N LYS A 19 17.04 7.22 -1.78
CA LYS A 19 17.67 8.33 -2.54
C LYS A 19 16.65 9.26 -3.21
N GLY A 20 15.36 8.97 -3.08
CA GLY A 20 14.30 9.72 -3.74
C GLY A 20 13.94 11.03 -3.05
N THR A 21 12.89 11.65 -3.56
CA THR A 21 12.47 13.00 -3.19
C THR A 21 12.02 13.10 -1.74
N LEU A 22 11.33 12.07 -1.20
CA LEU A 22 10.80 12.08 0.17
C LEU A 22 11.79 11.62 1.25
N ARG A 23 13.06 11.31 0.89
CA ARG A 23 14.06 10.75 1.81
C ARG A 23 14.34 11.55 3.08
N PHE A 24 13.99 12.83 3.10
CA PHE A 24 14.13 13.72 4.26
C PHE A 24 12.78 14.20 4.80
N THR A 25 11.68 13.67 4.28
CA THR A 25 10.33 13.98 4.77
C THR A 25 9.89 12.92 5.76
N ARG A 26 9.62 13.31 6.98
CA ARG A 26 9.22 12.39 8.05
C ARG A 26 7.89 11.71 7.74
N PRO A 27 7.71 10.42 8.11
CA PRO A 27 6.48 9.69 7.84
C PRO A 27 5.24 10.26 8.54
N ASP A 28 5.40 10.81 9.74
CA ASP A 28 4.34 11.50 10.47
C ASP A 28 3.89 12.80 9.78
N VAL A 29 4.83 13.57 9.21
CA VAL A 29 4.53 14.77 8.42
C VAL A 29 3.78 14.42 7.13
N MET A 30 4.22 13.39 6.38
CA MET A 30 3.50 12.90 5.19
C MET A 30 2.05 12.53 5.53
N ALA A 31 1.87 11.79 6.62
CA ALA A 31 0.56 11.36 7.09
C ALA A 31 -0.33 12.54 7.51
N ALA A 32 0.19 13.48 8.30
CA ALA A 32 -0.53 14.67 8.73
C ALA A 32 -1.01 15.50 7.54
N THR A 33 -0.17 15.71 6.52
CA THR A 33 -0.53 16.45 5.30
C THR A 33 -1.68 15.79 4.55
N VAL A 34 -1.70 14.45 4.46
CA VAL A 34 -2.83 13.73 3.83
C VAL A 34 -4.12 13.88 4.65
N ILE A 35 -4.04 13.83 5.98
CA ILE A 35 -5.18 13.99 6.88
C ILE A 35 -5.75 15.43 6.79
N GLU A 36 -4.90 16.44 6.78
CA GLU A 36 -5.32 17.84 6.56
C GLU A 36 -6.10 18.00 5.25
N LYS A 37 -5.63 17.34 4.18
CA LYS A 37 -6.35 17.31 2.90
C LYS A 37 -7.69 16.62 2.99
N LEU A 38 -7.78 15.48 3.69
CA LEU A 38 -9.05 14.78 3.94
C LEU A 38 -10.04 15.67 4.65
N MET A 39 -9.62 16.35 5.72
CA MET A 39 -10.49 17.29 6.47
C MET A 39 -10.96 18.45 5.60
N SER A 40 -10.08 19.01 4.78
CA SER A 40 -10.44 20.09 3.85
C SER A 40 -11.42 19.65 2.75
N ALA A 41 -11.39 18.37 2.36
CA ALA A 41 -12.27 17.81 1.35
C ALA A 41 -13.66 17.41 1.90
N VAL A 42 -13.80 17.30 3.23
CA VAL A 42 -15.06 16.98 3.90
C VAL A 42 -15.39 18.06 4.95
N PRO A 43 -15.66 19.32 4.53
CA PRO A 43 -15.76 20.46 5.44
C PRO A 43 -16.96 20.41 6.39
N LYS A 44 -17.92 19.52 6.15
CA LYS A 44 -19.04 19.27 7.06
C LYS A 44 -18.67 18.40 8.26
N LEU A 45 -17.52 17.69 8.20
CA LEU A 45 -17.03 16.85 9.29
C LEU A 45 -16.26 17.71 10.29
N ASP A 46 -16.80 17.84 11.50
CA ASP A 46 -16.05 18.39 12.63
C ASP A 46 -14.99 17.38 13.08
N LYS A 47 -13.73 17.83 13.16
CA LYS A 47 -12.60 17.01 13.59
C LYS A 47 -12.79 16.39 14.98
N ASP A 48 -13.48 17.10 15.86
CA ASP A 48 -13.75 16.65 17.24
C ASP A 48 -14.81 15.52 17.30
N ARG A 49 -15.43 15.18 16.16
CA ARG A 49 -16.35 14.04 16.00
C ARG A 49 -15.67 12.80 15.42
N ILE A 50 -14.37 12.83 15.23
CA ILE A 50 -13.60 11.66 14.84
C ILE A 50 -13.29 10.85 16.10
N ASP A 51 -13.71 9.58 16.11
CA ASP A 51 -13.59 8.70 17.29
C ASP A 51 -12.19 8.10 17.44
N ASP A 52 -11.47 7.88 16.32
CA ASP A 52 -10.14 7.26 16.36
C ASP A 52 -9.35 7.53 15.07
N LEU A 53 -8.03 7.44 15.15
CA LEU A 53 -7.12 7.37 14.02
C LEU A 53 -6.37 6.04 14.03
N ILE A 54 -6.56 5.20 13.01
CA ILE A 54 -5.89 3.90 12.90
C ILE A 54 -4.84 3.96 11.81
N VAL A 55 -3.58 3.81 12.18
CA VAL A 55 -2.44 3.93 11.26
C VAL A 55 -1.70 2.60 11.12
N GLY A 56 -1.68 2.08 9.90
CA GLY A 56 -0.83 0.97 9.51
C GLY A 56 0.63 1.42 9.37
N ASN A 57 1.54 0.68 10.00
CA ASN A 57 2.97 0.88 9.87
C ASN A 57 3.69 -0.46 10.04
N ALA A 58 4.60 -0.78 9.12
CA ALA A 58 5.25 -2.08 9.11
C ALA A 58 6.50 -2.14 10.00
N MET A 59 7.21 -1.01 10.15
CA MET A 59 8.44 -0.90 10.95
C MET A 59 8.28 0.20 12.00
N PRO A 60 7.55 -0.05 13.11
CA PRO A 60 7.23 0.95 14.11
C PRO A 60 8.43 1.24 15.05
N GLU A 61 9.50 1.75 14.48
CA GLU A 61 10.73 2.15 15.18
C GLU A 61 11.09 3.61 14.86
N ALA A 62 11.98 4.19 15.65
CA ALA A 62 12.54 5.54 15.47
C ALA A 62 11.45 6.58 15.12
N GLU A 63 11.48 7.23 13.96
CA GLU A 63 10.50 8.23 13.52
C GLU A 63 9.08 7.66 13.35
N GLN A 64 8.92 6.35 13.29
CA GLN A 64 7.65 5.62 13.20
C GLN A 64 7.27 4.95 14.52
N GLY A 65 8.07 5.14 15.57
CA GLY A 65 7.85 4.56 16.89
C GLY A 65 6.86 5.32 17.77
N LEU A 66 6.83 4.96 19.06
CA LEU A 66 6.06 5.64 20.13
C LEU A 66 4.55 5.80 19.82
N ASN A 67 3.91 4.81 19.22
CA ASN A 67 2.54 4.92 18.71
C ASN A 67 2.38 6.14 17.79
N VAL A 68 3.05 6.09 16.65
CA VAL A 68 3.08 7.18 15.67
C VAL A 68 1.67 7.67 15.28
N ALA A 69 0.65 6.81 15.34
CA ALA A 69 -0.74 7.19 15.07
C ALA A 69 -1.22 8.32 15.97
N ARG A 70 -0.88 8.30 17.28
CA ARG A 70 -1.28 9.38 18.18
C ARG A 70 -0.57 10.69 17.83
N LEU A 71 0.71 10.65 17.46
CA LEU A 71 1.44 11.84 17.02
C LEU A 71 0.86 12.42 15.75
N ILE A 72 0.52 11.57 14.78
CA ILE A 72 -0.15 11.97 13.53
C ILE A 72 -1.52 12.59 13.81
N SER A 73 -2.31 12.03 14.74
CA SER A 73 -3.60 12.60 15.14
C SER A 73 -3.45 14.04 15.67
N LEU A 74 -2.50 14.25 16.57
CA LEU A 74 -2.22 15.58 17.14
C LEU A 74 -1.78 16.59 16.06
N MET A 75 -0.97 16.15 15.10
CA MET A 75 -0.45 17.00 14.03
C MET A 75 -1.52 17.29 12.96
N GLY A 76 -2.11 16.25 12.37
CA GLY A 76 -2.97 16.38 11.20
C GLY A 76 -4.39 16.89 11.52
N LEU A 77 -4.89 16.63 12.75
CA LEU A 77 -6.19 17.12 13.19
C LEU A 77 -6.10 18.37 14.05
N ASN A 78 -4.93 18.69 14.58
CA ASN A 78 -4.72 19.80 15.49
C ASN A 78 -5.78 19.85 16.60
N THR A 79 -5.99 18.71 17.29
CA THR A 79 -6.85 18.52 18.45
C THR A 79 -6.30 17.41 19.33
N ASP A 80 -6.53 17.48 20.63
CA ASP A 80 -6.13 16.46 21.59
C ASP A 80 -7.25 15.43 21.88
N LYS A 81 -8.41 15.59 21.28
CA LYS A 81 -9.60 14.75 21.54
C LYS A 81 -9.58 13.42 20.79
N VAL A 82 -8.90 13.33 19.64
CA VAL A 82 -8.90 12.14 18.79
C VAL A 82 -7.75 11.21 19.17
N PRO A 83 -8.00 10.03 19.75
CA PRO A 83 -6.97 9.05 20.05
C PRO A 83 -6.33 8.51 18.76
N GLY A 84 -5.32 7.65 18.90
CA GLY A 84 -4.70 7.00 17.77
C GLY A 84 -4.09 5.65 18.15
N VAL A 85 -4.16 4.68 17.23
CA VAL A 85 -3.56 3.36 17.40
C VAL A 85 -2.78 2.97 16.16
N THR A 86 -1.55 2.46 16.38
CA THR A 86 -0.71 1.92 15.32
C THR A 86 -0.92 0.42 15.21
N VAL A 87 -1.16 -0.08 14.00
CA VAL A 87 -1.36 -1.49 13.70
C VAL A 87 -0.32 -2.00 12.71
N ASN A 88 0.08 -3.26 12.87
CA ASN A 88 1.09 -3.88 12.02
C ASN A 88 0.62 -5.24 11.49
N ARG A 89 0.44 -5.33 10.20
CA ARG A 89 0.38 -6.54 9.37
C ARG A 89 1.31 -6.38 8.17
N TYR A 90 2.50 -5.86 8.40
CA TYR A 90 3.50 -5.56 7.36
C TYR A 90 2.85 -4.87 6.14
N CYS A 91 2.97 -5.46 4.94
CA CYS A 91 2.45 -4.90 3.68
C CYS A 91 0.94 -4.63 3.67
N ALA A 92 0.16 -5.31 4.51
CA ALA A 92 -1.29 -5.17 4.58
C ALA A 92 -1.76 -4.24 5.71
N SER A 93 -0.87 -3.59 6.44
CA SER A 93 -1.24 -2.77 7.62
C SER A 93 -2.26 -1.68 7.28
N GLY A 94 -2.17 -1.05 6.11
CA GLY A 94 -3.15 -0.04 5.66
C GLY A 94 -4.53 -0.63 5.38
N SER A 95 -4.61 -1.82 4.76
CA SER A 95 -5.88 -2.53 4.56
C SER A 95 -6.47 -3.01 5.88
N GLU A 96 -5.62 -3.48 6.81
CA GLU A 96 -6.02 -3.87 8.17
C GLU A 96 -6.63 -2.68 8.92
N ALA A 97 -6.02 -1.50 8.83
CA ALA A 97 -6.54 -0.27 9.45
C ALA A 97 -7.96 0.05 8.96
N ILE A 98 -8.22 -0.05 7.65
CA ILE A 98 -9.56 0.14 7.06
C ILE A 98 -10.53 -0.93 7.54
N ALA A 99 -10.10 -2.18 7.60
CA ALA A 99 -10.93 -3.30 8.07
C ALA A 99 -11.33 -3.15 9.54
N ILE A 100 -10.38 -2.77 10.41
CA ILE A 100 -10.64 -2.50 11.83
C ILE A 100 -11.60 -1.31 12.00
N ALA A 101 -11.39 -0.21 11.26
CA ALA A 101 -12.26 0.95 11.29
C ALA A 101 -13.69 0.58 10.89
N SER A 102 -13.85 -0.15 9.78
CA SER A 102 -15.17 -0.62 9.31
C SER A 102 -15.83 -1.53 10.34
N ALA A 103 -15.09 -2.47 10.93
CA ALA A 103 -15.62 -3.39 11.95
C ALA A 103 -16.04 -2.66 13.24
N LYS A 104 -15.25 -1.68 13.73
CA LYS A 104 -15.62 -0.86 14.91
C LYS A 104 -16.91 -0.09 14.66
N ILE A 105 -17.10 0.50 13.49
CA ILE A 105 -18.32 1.22 13.12
C ILE A 105 -19.50 0.25 13.01
N GLN A 106 -19.33 -0.89 12.34
CA GLN A 106 -20.37 -1.91 12.20
C GLN A 106 -20.81 -2.48 13.56
N ALA A 107 -19.89 -2.55 14.52
CA ALA A 107 -20.17 -2.97 15.89
C ALA A 107 -20.80 -1.86 16.76
N GLY A 108 -20.95 -0.64 16.25
CA GLY A 108 -21.47 0.50 17.01
C GLY A 108 -20.50 1.07 18.04
N MET A 109 -19.19 0.82 17.89
CA MET A 109 -18.13 1.32 18.78
C MET A 109 -17.62 2.70 18.37
N ALA A 110 -17.96 3.16 17.16
CA ALA A 110 -17.55 4.44 16.59
C ALA A 110 -18.52 4.84 15.48
N ASP A 111 -18.56 6.13 15.13
CA ASP A 111 -19.29 6.68 14.00
C ASP A 111 -18.39 7.24 12.91
N CYS A 112 -17.17 7.68 13.26
CA CYS A 112 -16.20 8.19 12.30
C CYS A 112 -14.76 7.84 12.69
N ILE A 113 -14.04 7.21 11.77
CA ILE A 113 -12.62 6.83 11.97
C ILE A 113 -11.83 7.23 10.73
N ILE A 114 -10.66 7.84 10.93
CA ILE A 114 -9.67 7.97 9.87
C ILE A 114 -8.76 6.73 9.93
N ALA A 115 -8.64 6.05 8.80
CA ALA A 115 -7.85 4.83 8.69
C ALA A 115 -6.89 4.91 7.51
N GLY A 116 -5.68 4.41 7.69
CA GLY A 116 -4.72 4.42 6.61
C GLY A 116 -3.37 3.87 7.02
N GLY A 117 -2.31 4.35 6.38
CA GLY A 117 -0.97 3.96 6.74
C GLY A 117 0.10 4.89 6.20
N THR A 118 1.25 4.83 6.81
CA THR A 118 2.45 5.57 6.43
C THR A 118 3.67 4.68 6.57
N GLU A 119 4.65 4.88 5.69
CA GLU A 119 5.94 4.20 5.77
C GLU A 119 7.02 5.08 5.17
N SER A 120 8.17 5.16 5.83
CA SER A 120 9.40 5.67 5.22
C SER A 120 10.50 4.64 5.31
N MET A 121 10.76 3.99 4.19
CA MET A 121 11.88 3.05 4.05
C MET A 121 13.21 3.78 3.80
N SER A 122 13.17 5.10 3.67
CA SER A 122 14.35 5.97 3.68
C SER A 122 14.87 6.20 5.09
N TYR A 123 13.97 6.38 6.07
CA TYR A 123 14.34 6.53 7.48
C TYR A 123 14.57 5.18 8.15
N ILE A 124 13.66 4.22 7.97
CA ILE A 124 13.71 2.95 8.70
C ILE A 124 13.98 1.82 7.70
N PRO A 125 15.09 1.07 7.84
CA PRO A 125 15.36 -0.06 6.96
C PRO A 125 14.34 -1.19 7.13
N MET A 126 14.16 -1.99 6.09
CA MET A 126 13.33 -3.19 6.17
C MET A 126 13.90 -4.15 7.23
N GLY A 127 13.07 -4.52 8.20
CA GLY A 127 13.48 -5.31 9.37
C GLY A 127 13.79 -4.47 10.62
N GLY A 128 13.75 -3.14 10.51
CA GLY A 128 14.07 -2.21 11.60
C GLY A 128 15.57 -2.05 11.83
N TYR A 129 15.94 -1.26 12.84
CA TYR A 129 17.33 -1.01 13.21
C TYR A 129 17.93 -2.09 14.12
N LYS A 130 17.07 -2.79 14.87
CA LYS A 130 17.51 -3.80 15.84
C LYS A 130 16.70 -5.09 15.72
N PRO A 131 16.87 -5.89 14.64
CA PRO A 131 16.22 -7.18 14.55
C PRO A 131 16.78 -8.12 15.63
N VAL A 132 15.88 -8.73 16.39
CA VAL A 132 16.23 -9.70 17.44
C VAL A 132 15.37 -10.96 17.23
N PRO A 133 15.83 -11.93 16.43
CA PRO A 133 15.12 -13.16 16.22
C PRO A 133 14.98 -13.98 17.51
N GLU A 134 13.85 -14.68 17.67
CA GLU A 134 13.69 -15.65 18.74
C GLU A 134 14.64 -16.82 18.53
N THR A 135 15.36 -17.24 19.58
CA THR A 135 16.50 -18.15 19.48
C THR A 135 16.10 -19.55 19.00
N GLU A 136 15.01 -20.10 19.51
CA GLU A 136 14.59 -21.46 19.12
C GLU A 136 14.02 -21.49 17.70
N ILE A 137 13.27 -20.48 17.30
CA ILE A 137 12.81 -20.33 15.92
C ILE A 137 14.00 -20.15 14.97
N ALA A 138 14.97 -19.32 15.34
CA ALA A 138 16.17 -19.13 14.51
C ALA A 138 16.99 -20.41 14.30
N LYS A 139 16.95 -21.36 15.26
CA LYS A 139 17.62 -22.65 15.15
C LYS A 139 16.79 -23.69 14.38
N THR A 140 15.49 -23.75 14.62
CA THR A 140 14.63 -24.83 14.13
C THR A 140 13.94 -24.48 12.80
N ASN A 141 13.59 -23.20 12.59
CA ASN A 141 12.87 -22.68 11.44
C ASN A 141 13.45 -21.35 10.96
N PRO A 142 14.73 -21.28 10.58
CA PRO A 142 15.40 -20.01 10.22
C PRO A 142 14.77 -19.32 9.02
N ASP A 143 14.08 -20.04 8.17
CA ASP A 143 13.34 -19.56 7.01
C ASP A 143 12.14 -18.65 7.38
N TYR A 144 11.64 -18.70 8.63
CA TYR A 144 10.62 -17.74 9.09
C TYR A 144 11.14 -16.31 9.11
N TYR A 145 12.45 -16.13 9.18
CA TYR A 145 13.12 -14.83 9.17
C TYR A 145 13.74 -14.48 7.81
N TRP A 146 13.44 -15.25 6.76
CA TRP A 146 13.97 -14.93 5.43
C TRP A 146 13.56 -13.56 4.95
N GLY A 147 14.51 -12.85 4.35
CA GLY A 147 14.22 -11.65 3.58
C GLY A 147 13.33 -11.95 2.37
N MET A 148 12.46 -11.03 2.03
CA MET A 148 11.41 -11.22 1.02
C MET A 148 11.93 -11.63 -0.36
N GLY A 149 13.17 -11.22 -0.71
CA GLY A 149 13.79 -11.63 -1.97
C GLY A 149 14.09 -13.14 -2.04
N TYR A 150 14.45 -13.77 -0.92
CA TYR A 150 14.64 -15.23 -0.86
C TYR A 150 13.32 -15.96 -1.04
N THR A 151 12.24 -15.47 -0.44
CA THR A 151 10.90 -16.03 -0.62
C THR A 151 10.40 -15.87 -2.06
N ALA A 152 10.77 -14.79 -2.74
CA ALA A 152 10.44 -14.57 -4.14
C ALA A 152 11.16 -15.55 -5.08
N GLU A 153 12.43 -15.88 -4.80
CA GLU A 153 13.17 -16.93 -5.52
C GLU A 153 12.56 -18.30 -5.28
N GLU A 154 12.13 -18.59 -4.05
CA GLU A 154 11.48 -19.89 -3.73
C GLU A 154 10.13 -20.01 -4.48
N VAL A 155 9.32 -18.95 -4.56
CA VAL A 155 8.10 -18.92 -5.38
C VAL A 155 8.43 -19.15 -6.84
N ALA A 156 9.43 -18.43 -7.40
CA ALA A 156 9.84 -18.62 -8.78
C ALA A 156 10.19 -20.08 -9.10
N LYS A 157 10.92 -20.72 -8.18
CA LYS A 157 11.33 -22.14 -8.30
C LYS A 157 10.15 -23.09 -8.18
N GLN A 158 9.33 -22.99 -7.13
CA GLN A 158 8.24 -23.93 -6.87
C GLN A 158 7.12 -23.85 -7.91
N TYR A 159 6.83 -22.64 -8.42
CA TYR A 159 5.78 -22.40 -9.41
C TYR A 159 6.30 -22.31 -10.84
N ASN A 160 7.58 -22.62 -11.07
CA ASN A 160 8.22 -22.62 -12.39
C ASN A 160 8.03 -21.31 -13.15
N ILE A 161 8.23 -20.17 -12.46
CA ILE A 161 8.14 -18.84 -13.08
C ILE A 161 9.51 -18.47 -13.63
N THR A 162 9.59 -18.35 -14.97
CA THR A 162 10.85 -18.04 -15.63
C THR A 162 11.29 -16.59 -15.44
N ARG A 163 12.56 -16.32 -15.70
CA ARG A 163 13.11 -14.98 -15.68
C ARG A 163 12.44 -14.08 -16.72
N GLU A 164 12.17 -14.60 -17.89
CA GLU A 164 11.53 -13.92 -19.00
C GLU A 164 10.11 -13.48 -18.65
N GLU A 165 9.34 -14.35 -18.00
CA GLU A 165 7.98 -14.01 -17.54
C GLU A 165 8.01 -12.88 -16.50
N GLN A 166 8.98 -12.92 -15.58
CA GLN A 166 9.16 -11.88 -14.56
C GLN A 166 9.53 -10.53 -15.19
N ASP A 167 10.48 -10.52 -16.12
CA ASP A 167 10.94 -9.30 -16.77
C ASP A 167 9.84 -8.72 -17.69
N GLN A 168 9.06 -9.57 -18.38
CA GLN A 168 7.93 -9.12 -19.18
C GLN A 168 6.85 -8.47 -18.32
N PHE A 169 6.50 -9.08 -17.18
CA PHE A 169 5.55 -8.54 -16.22
C PHE A 169 6.02 -7.18 -15.68
N ALA A 170 7.31 -7.06 -15.33
CA ALA A 170 7.89 -5.83 -14.85
C ALA A 170 7.85 -4.71 -15.91
N LEU A 171 8.15 -5.04 -17.17
CA LEU A 171 8.03 -4.09 -18.28
C LEU A 171 6.60 -3.58 -18.43
N GLU A 172 5.61 -4.48 -18.40
CA GLU A 172 4.20 -4.10 -18.48
C GLU A 172 3.77 -3.16 -17.33
N SER A 173 4.20 -3.45 -16.10
CA SER A 173 3.94 -2.58 -14.94
C SER A 173 4.48 -1.17 -15.18
N HIS A 174 5.73 -1.02 -15.67
CA HIS A 174 6.30 0.28 -15.99
C HIS A 174 5.55 1.00 -17.11
N MET A 175 5.21 0.30 -18.21
CA MET A 175 4.52 0.92 -19.34
C MET A 175 3.12 1.41 -18.95
N ARG A 176 2.36 0.62 -18.18
CA ARG A 176 1.05 1.01 -17.64
C ARG A 176 1.16 2.23 -16.71
N ALA A 177 2.14 2.23 -15.80
CA ALA A 177 2.36 3.34 -14.86
C ALA A 177 2.78 4.64 -15.56
N LEU A 178 3.64 4.56 -16.58
CA LEU A 178 4.04 5.72 -17.38
C LEU A 178 2.85 6.31 -18.15
N LYS A 179 2.04 5.46 -18.77
CA LYS A 179 0.81 5.88 -19.45
C LYS A 179 -0.17 6.55 -18.47
N ALA A 180 -0.40 5.95 -17.31
CA ALA A 180 -1.27 6.50 -16.26
C ALA A 180 -0.79 7.87 -15.78
N ASN A 181 0.52 8.05 -15.56
CA ASN A 181 1.11 9.35 -15.21
C ASN A 181 0.91 10.40 -16.32
N GLN A 182 1.12 10.02 -17.60
CA GLN A 182 0.94 10.92 -18.73
C GLN A 182 -0.53 11.35 -18.91
N GLU A 183 -1.47 10.45 -18.66
CA GLU A 183 -2.91 10.70 -18.72
C GLU A 183 -3.47 11.39 -17.46
N GLY A 184 -2.63 11.67 -16.45
CA GLY A 184 -3.04 12.31 -15.20
C GLY A 184 -3.98 11.46 -14.34
N LYS A 185 -3.96 10.12 -14.50
CA LYS A 185 -4.86 9.18 -13.81
C LYS A 185 -4.82 9.29 -12.28
N PHE A 186 -3.68 9.68 -11.73
CA PHE A 186 -3.47 9.77 -10.29
C PHE A 186 -3.67 11.18 -9.69
N ALA A 187 -3.92 12.21 -10.53
CA ALA A 187 -3.96 13.59 -10.08
C ALA A 187 -5.06 13.88 -9.04
N SER A 188 -6.22 13.20 -9.15
CA SER A 188 -7.36 13.35 -8.22
C SER A 188 -7.11 12.82 -6.81
N GLN A 189 -6.15 11.91 -6.66
CA GLN A 189 -5.88 11.16 -5.42
C GLN A 189 -4.60 11.58 -4.72
N ILE A 190 -3.68 12.29 -5.39
CA ILE A 190 -2.39 12.68 -4.85
C ILE A 190 -2.48 14.04 -4.16
N VAL A 191 -1.99 14.08 -2.92
CA VAL A 191 -1.77 15.32 -2.16
C VAL A 191 -0.31 15.74 -2.37
N PRO A 192 -0.06 16.94 -2.91
CA PRO A 192 1.29 17.45 -3.02
C PRO A 192 1.95 17.60 -1.65
N ILE A 193 3.18 17.12 -1.54
CA ILE A 193 3.99 17.25 -0.32
C ILE A 193 5.04 18.36 -0.57
N PRO A 194 5.05 19.42 0.24
CA PRO A 194 6.11 20.43 0.16
C PRO A 194 7.44 19.82 0.58
N VAL A 195 8.41 19.87 -0.31
CA VAL A 195 9.75 19.32 -0.08
C VAL A 195 10.76 20.46 -0.09
N GLU A 196 11.62 20.46 0.91
CA GLU A 196 12.75 21.37 1.02
C GLU A 196 14.02 20.58 1.34
N TYR A 197 15.06 20.77 0.56
CA TYR A 197 16.37 20.22 0.89
C TYR A 197 17.51 21.11 0.42
N ASN A 198 18.62 21.04 1.15
CA ASN A 198 19.84 21.74 0.84
C ASN A 198 20.78 20.84 0.02
N PHE A 199 21.46 21.42 -0.95
CA PHE A 199 22.51 20.76 -1.74
C PHE A 199 23.67 21.71 -2.00
N LEU A 200 24.84 21.17 -2.31
CA LEU A 200 25.98 21.97 -2.74
C LEU A 200 25.93 22.17 -4.26
N ASP A 201 26.03 23.42 -4.69
CA ASP A 201 26.19 23.74 -6.11
C ASP A 201 27.60 23.45 -6.61
N GLU A 202 27.88 23.70 -7.89
CA GLU A 202 29.17 23.50 -8.53
C GLU A 202 30.30 24.32 -7.87
N ASN A 203 29.98 25.40 -7.18
CA ASN A 203 30.88 26.26 -6.45
C ASN A 203 30.97 25.91 -4.95
N GLN A 204 30.48 24.76 -4.54
CA GLN A 204 30.38 24.28 -3.14
C GLN A 204 29.62 25.23 -2.20
N LYS A 205 28.70 26.04 -2.74
CA LYS A 205 27.78 26.86 -1.94
C LYS A 205 26.49 26.12 -1.66
N ILE A 206 25.99 26.26 -0.43
CA ILE A 206 24.71 25.68 -0.03
C ILE A 206 23.59 26.41 -0.81
N GLN A 207 22.81 25.63 -1.54
CA GLN A 207 21.57 26.04 -2.20
C GLN A 207 20.41 25.31 -1.59
N THR A 208 19.24 25.97 -1.54
CA THR A 208 18.00 25.36 -1.07
C THR A 208 17.06 25.17 -2.25
N LYS A 209 16.54 23.95 -2.41
CA LYS A 209 15.49 23.65 -3.38
C LYS A 209 14.16 23.42 -2.65
N LYS A 210 13.12 24.12 -3.10
CA LYS A 210 11.75 23.99 -2.59
C LYS A 210 10.81 23.70 -3.76
N PHE A 211 9.94 22.72 -3.61
CA PHE A 211 8.91 22.39 -4.61
C PHE A 211 7.87 21.44 -4.00
N ASP A 212 6.72 21.33 -4.66
CA ASP A 212 5.69 20.37 -4.30
C ASP A 212 5.90 19.06 -5.03
N PHE A 213 6.06 17.96 -4.27
CA PHE A 213 6.19 16.61 -4.81
C PHE A 213 4.80 16.00 -5.00
N SER A 214 4.39 15.77 -6.25
CA SER A 214 3.02 15.37 -6.62
C SER A 214 2.95 14.28 -7.70
N ILE A 215 4.07 13.69 -8.09
CA ILE A 215 4.12 12.66 -9.13
C ILE A 215 4.93 11.47 -8.61
N ASP A 216 4.38 10.26 -8.75
CA ASP A 216 5.10 9.03 -8.41
C ASP A 216 6.41 8.94 -9.21
N GLU A 217 7.56 8.94 -8.54
CA GLU A 217 8.87 9.01 -9.19
C GLU A 217 9.44 7.64 -9.58
N GLY A 218 8.70 6.58 -9.24
CA GLY A 218 9.11 5.19 -9.51
C GLY A 218 9.17 4.79 -10.97
N PRO A 219 8.17 5.13 -11.83
CA PRO A 219 8.11 4.67 -13.21
C PRO A 219 9.30 5.12 -14.06
N ARG A 220 9.94 4.18 -14.76
CA ARG A 220 11.16 4.42 -15.54
C ARG A 220 10.88 4.42 -17.03
N LYS A 221 11.11 5.57 -17.68
CA LYS A 221 10.90 5.76 -19.12
C LYS A 221 11.90 4.95 -19.99
N ASP A 222 13.05 4.62 -19.44
CA ASP A 222 14.13 3.89 -20.08
C ASP A 222 14.05 2.36 -19.88
N THR A 223 12.97 1.86 -19.27
CA THR A 223 12.77 0.42 -19.09
C THR A 223 12.52 -0.27 -20.42
N SER A 224 13.31 -1.31 -20.71
CA SER A 224 13.13 -2.18 -21.87
C SER A 224 13.43 -3.63 -21.49
N LEU A 225 12.89 -4.59 -22.24
CA LEU A 225 13.15 -6.00 -21.99
C LEU A 225 14.64 -6.31 -22.08
N GLU A 226 15.36 -5.73 -23.06
CA GLU A 226 16.80 -5.87 -23.20
C GLU A 226 17.55 -5.32 -21.97
N GLY A 227 17.11 -4.18 -21.39
CA GLY A 227 17.68 -3.61 -20.17
C GLY A 227 17.45 -4.51 -18.96
N LEU A 228 16.26 -5.06 -18.82
CA LEU A 228 15.89 -5.95 -17.71
C LEU A 228 16.68 -7.27 -17.75
N THR A 229 16.82 -7.91 -18.92
CA THR A 229 17.55 -9.17 -19.06
C THR A 229 19.04 -9.08 -18.72
N LYS A 230 19.64 -7.90 -18.83
CA LYS A 230 21.05 -7.64 -18.44
C LYS A 230 21.26 -7.56 -16.92
N LEU A 231 20.20 -7.38 -16.13
CA LEU A 231 20.30 -7.28 -14.68
C LEU A 231 20.65 -8.65 -14.06
N LYS A 232 21.56 -8.61 -13.09
CA LYS A 232 21.94 -9.81 -12.35
C LYS A 232 20.93 -10.11 -11.23
N PRO A 233 20.67 -11.39 -10.93
CA PRO A 233 19.94 -11.76 -9.71
C PRO A 233 20.61 -11.16 -8.46
N VAL A 234 19.80 -10.74 -7.49
CA VAL A 234 20.32 -10.02 -6.31
C VAL A 234 20.14 -10.79 -5.00
N PHE A 235 19.34 -11.86 -4.99
CA PHE A 235 19.02 -12.59 -3.78
C PHE A 235 19.60 -14.01 -3.73
N ALA A 236 19.76 -14.67 -4.88
CA ALA A 236 20.32 -16.01 -4.95
C ALA A 236 21.32 -16.14 -6.09
N ASN A 237 22.39 -16.91 -5.90
CA ASN A 237 23.30 -17.25 -6.97
C ASN A 237 22.58 -18.15 -7.99
N GLY A 238 22.59 -17.74 -9.27
CA GLY A 238 21.81 -18.44 -10.31
C GLY A 238 20.29 -18.27 -10.17
N GLY A 239 19.83 -17.32 -9.36
CA GLY A 239 18.42 -16.96 -9.22
C GLY A 239 17.86 -16.20 -10.42
N SER A 240 16.60 -15.77 -10.29
CA SER A 240 15.86 -15.07 -11.35
C SER A 240 15.34 -13.68 -10.92
N VAL A 241 15.30 -13.42 -9.61
CA VAL A 241 14.78 -12.17 -9.04
C VAL A 241 15.84 -11.09 -9.06
N THR A 242 15.53 -9.96 -9.69
CA THR A 242 16.45 -8.83 -9.90
C THR A 242 15.86 -7.54 -9.33
N ALA A 243 16.67 -6.50 -9.26
CA ALA A 243 16.17 -5.16 -8.92
C ALA A 243 15.14 -4.62 -9.93
N GLY A 244 15.15 -5.13 -11.17
CA GLY A 244 14.21 -4.69 -12.22
C GLY A 244 12.85 -5.36 -12.18
N ASN A 245 12.74 -6.56 -11.57
CA ASN A 245 11.50 -7.32 -11.46
C ASN A 245 11.01 -7.45 -10.00
N SER A 246 11.49 -6.55 -9.14
CA SER A 246 11.09 -6.39 -7.73
C SER A 246 10.50 -5.02 -7.50
N SER A 247 9.60 -4.90 -6.52
CA SER A 247 9.09 -3.59 -6.09
C SER A 247 10.19 -2.71 -5.51
N GLN A 248 10.04 -1.41 -5.66
CA GLN A 248 11.00 -0.44 -5.12
C GLN A 248 10.71 -0.19 -3.64
N MET A 249 11.76 -0.15 -2.81
CA MET A 249 11.66 0.43 -1.46
C MET A 249 11.19 1.87 -1.58
N SER A 250 10.25 2.29 -0.74
CA SER A 250 9.51 3.51 -0.99
C SER A 250 9.07 4.22 0.28
N ASP A 251 8.79 5.51 0.11
CA ASP A 251 8.22 6.40 1.13
C ASP A 251 6.84 6.86 0.68
N GLY A 252 5.86 6.92 1.61
CA GLY A 252 4.53 7.42 1.30
C GLY A 252 3.53 7.26 2.43
N ALA A 253 2.39 7.94 2.29
CA ALA A 253 1.26 7.89 3.20
C ALA A 253 -0.06 7.88 2.41
N ALA A 254 -1.09 7.19 2.94
CA ALA A 254 -2.42 7.16 2.38
C ALA A 254 -3.47 6.97 3.49
N PHE A 255 -4.58 7.69 3.41
CA PHE A 255 -5.65 7.64 4.40
C PHE A 255 -7.02 7.76 3.76
N VAL A 256 -8.01 7.19 4.42
CA VAL A 256 -9.44 7.30 4.10
C VAL A 256 -10.23 7.70 5.34
N ILE A 257 -11.38 8.36 5.15
CA ILE A 257 -12.39 8.55 6.19
C ILE A 257 -13.39 7.41 6.07
N VAL A 258 -13.63 6.69 7.17
CA VAL A 258 -14.68 5.66 7.29
C VAL A 258 -15.73 6.20 8.25
N MET A 259 -17.02 6.15 7.85
CA MET A 259 -18.12 6.79 8.56
C MET A 259 -19.35 5.89 8.63
N SER A 260 -20.12 5.97 9.72
CA SER A 260 -21.39 5.26 9.86
C SER A 260 -22.46 5.82 8.92
N GLU A 261 -23.40 4.99 8.54
CA GLU A 261 -24.56 5.39 7.72
C GLU A 261 -25.36 6.52 8.38
N GLU A 262 -25.50 6.48 9.69
CA GLU A 262 -26.21 7.49 10.47
C GLU A 262 -25.53 8.85 10.34
N MET A 263 -24.19 8.90 10.51
CA MET A 263 -23.44 10.15 10.41
C MET A 263 -23.39 10.67 8.98
N VAL A 264 -23.28 9.78 7.98
CA VAL A 264 -23.37 10.13 6.55
C VAL A 264 -24.69 10.84 6.24
N LYS A 265 -25.82 10.29 6.71
CA LYS A 265 -27.16 10.89 6.55
C LYS A 265 -27.28 12.21 7.29
N GLU A 266 -26.81 12.28 8.54
CA GLU A 266 -26.85 13.50 9.37
C GLU A 266 -26.09 14.66 8.69
N LEU A 267 -24.90 14.39 8.17
CA LEU A 267 -24.06 15.40 7.53
C LEU A 267 -24.44 15.68 6.07
N GLY A 268 -25.31 14.86 5.46
CA GLY A 268 -25.69 14.96 4.05
C GLY A 268 -24.45 14.86 3.14
N ILE A 269 -23.63 13.85 3.36
CA ILE A 269 -22.42 13.52 2.59
C ILE A 269 -22.72 12.30 1.70
N GLU A 270 -22.24 12.33 0.47
CA GLU A 270 -22.31 11.17 -0.43
C GLU A 270 -21.08 10.28 -0.20
N PRO A 271 -21.27 9.00 0.16
CA PRO A 271 -20.16 8.07 0.30
C PRO A 271 -19.62 7.62 -1.06
N GLU A 272 -18.33 7.28 -1.12
CA GLU A 272 -17.70 6.82 -2.36
C GLU A 272 -17.78 5.29 -2.53
N ALA A 273 -17.58 4.54 -1.44
CA ALA A 273 -17.52 3.08 -1.47
C ALA A 273 -17.81 2.49 -0.08
N ARG A 274 -17.89 1.15 -0.03
CA ARG A 274 -17.87 0.41 1.24
C ARG A 274 -16.94 -0.80 1.15
N LEU A 275 -16.37 -1.18 2.28
CA LEU A 275 -15.69 -2.45 2.43
C LEU A 275 -16.74 -3.56 2.57
N VAL A 276 -16.79 -4.48 1.60
CA VAL A 276 -17.72 -5.62 1.60
C VAL A 276 -17.15 -6.78 2.39
N ALA A 277 -15.88 -7.10 2.20
CA ALA A 277 -15.20 -8.17 2.91
C ALA A 277 -13.70 -7.86 3.08
N TYR A 278 -13.14 -8.36 4.17
CA TYR A 278 -11.70 -8.42 4.42
C TYR A 278 -11.32 -9.79 4.94
N ALA A 279 -10.31 -10.41 4.35
CA ALA A 279 -9.79 -11.69 4.80
C ALA A 279 -8.26 -11.66 4.87
N ALA A 280 -7.73 -12.17 5.97
CA ALA A 280 -6.33 -12.56 6.08
C ALA A 280 -6.22 -14.09 6.12
N ALA A 281 -5.13 -14.61 5.56
CA ALA A 281 -4.82 -16.03 5.55
C ALA A 281 -3.34 -16.24 5.87
N GLY A 282 -3.03 -17.31 6.61
CA GLY A 282 -1.66 -17.76 6.85
C GLY A 282 -1.27 -18.85 5.87
N LEU A 283 0.04 -18.93 5.57
CA LEU A 283 0.65 -19.98 4.76
C LEU A 283 2.12 -20.15 5.17
N GLU A 284 2.79 -21.11 4.55
CA GLU A 284 4.22 -21.35 4.76
C GLU A 284 5.04 -20.06 4.49
N PRO A 285 5.87 -19.60 5.47
CA PRO A 285 6.64 -18.35 5.34
C PRO A 285 7.57 -18.30 4.12
N ARG A 286 8.14 -19.44 3.71
CA ARG A 286 9.07 -19.54 2.56
C ARG A 286 8.43 -19.09 1.25
N ILE A 287 7.13 -19.28 1.10
CA ILE A 287 6.36 -18.92 -0.09
C ILE A 287 5.32 -17.84 0.22
N MET A 288 5.64 -16.91 1.15
CA MET A 288 4.73 -15.84 1.56
C MET A 288 4.10 -15.09 0.37
N GLY A 289 4.81 -15.02 -0.76
CA GLY A 289 4.35 -14.40 -2.00
C GLY A 289 3.01 -14.95 -2.49
N MET A 290 2.69 -16.22 -2.18
CA MET A 290 1.43 -16.87 -2.55
C MET A 290 0.25 -16.57 -1.61
N GLY A 291 0.43 -15.71 -0.62
CA GLY A 291 -0.62 -15.32 0.33
C GLY A 291 -1.97 -14.96 -0.29
N PRO A 292 -2.03 -14.18 -1.39
CA PRO A 292 -3.27 -13.85 -2.10
C PRO A 292 -4.06 -15.08 -2.59
N VAL A 293 -3.41 -16.18 -2.96
CA VAL A 293 -4.08 -17.42 -3.40
C VAL A 293 -4.98 -17.99 -2.30
N TYR A 294 -4.63 -17.77 -1.04
CA TYR A 294 -5.40 -18.21 0.12
C TYR A 294 -6.37 -17.12 0.63
N ALA A 295 -6.00 -15.85 0.52
CA ALA A 295 -6.80 -14.74 1.04
C ALA A 295 -7.97 -14.39 0.10
N ILE A 296 -7.76 -14.39 -1.22
CA ILE A 296 -8.78 -14.02 -2.22
C ILE A 296 -10.01 -14.93 -2.16
N PRO A 297 -9.90 -16.27 -2.22
CA PRO A 297 -11.07 -17.13 -2.13
C PRO A 297 -11.82 -16.97 -0.79
N LYS A 298 -11.09 -16.72 0.30
CA LYS A 298 -11.69 -16.46 1.61
C LYS A 298 -12.50 -15.17 1.64
N ALA A 299 -11.97 -14.09 1.04
CA ALA A 299 -12.66 -12.81 0.94
C ALA A 299 -13.90 -12.91 0.04
N LEU A 300 -13.79 -13.57 -1.11
CA LEU A 300 -14.91 -13.81 -2.03
C LEU A 300 -16.04 -14.58 -1.33
N LYS A 301 -15.70 -15.64 -0.59
CA LYS A 301 -16.67 -16.41 0.20
C LYS A 301 -17.38 -15.54 1.24
N GLN A 302 -16.65 -14.67 1.95
CA GLN A 302 -17.22 -13.75 2.93
C GLN A 302 -18.16 -12.72 2.29
N ALA A 303 -17.81 -12.25 1.09
CA ALA A 303 -18.62 -11.32 0.31
C ALA A 303 -19.85 -11.96 -0.35
N GLY A 304 -19.89 -13.30 -0.48
CA GLY A 304 -20.89 -14.01 -1.26
C GLY A 304 -20.75 -13.76 -2.77
N LEU A 305 -19.52 -13.51 -3.22
CA LEU A 305 -19.15 -13.20 -4.61
C LEU A 305 -18.25 -14.30 -5.20
N GLU A 306 -18.21 -14.36 -6.53
CA GLU A 306 -17.24 -15.14 -7.29
C GLU A 306 -16.19 -14.23 -7.93
N LEU A 307 -15.05 -14.79 -8.36
CA LEU A 307 -13.98 -14.01 -8.97
C LEU A 307 -14.44 -13.25 -10.24
N LYS A 308 -15.36 -13.82 -11.01
CA LYS A 308 -15.95 -13.20 -12.19
C LYS A 308 -16.78 -11.93 -11.91
N ASP A 309 -17.21 -11.74 -10.66
CA ASP A 309 -17.96 -10.56 -10.23
C ASP A 309 -17.05 -9.36 -9.94
N ILE A 310 -15.74 -9.61 -9.86
CA ILE A 310 -14.71 -8.58 -9.62
C ILE A 310 -14.30 -7.95 -10.95
N GLU A 311 -14.50 -6.65 -11.08
CA GLU A 311 -14.28 -5.90 -12.32
C GLU A 311 -12.96 -5.13 -12.36
N LEU A 312 -12.27 -5.00 -11.20
CA LEU A 312 -10.96 -4.38 -11.08
C LEU A 312 -10.18 -5.00 -9.93
N ILE A 313 -8.87 -5.28 -10.15
CA ILE A 313 -7.99 -5.88 -9.16
C ILE A 313 -6.70 -5.07 -9.04
N GLU A 314 -6.41 -4.61 -7.84
CA GLU A 314 -5.11 -4.09 -7.43
C GLU A 314 -4.39 -5.16 -6.61
N LEU A 315 -3.50 -5.91 -7.27
CA LEU A 315 -2.62 -6.90 -6.65
C LEU A 315 -1.27 -6.27 -6.40
N ASN A 316 -0.82 -6.22 -5.15
CA ASN A 316 0.49 -5.67 -4.84
C ASN A 316 1.62 -6.47 -5.49
N GLU A 317 2.40 -5.83 -6.33
CA GLU A 317 3.54 -6.42 -7.05
C GLU A 317 4.81 -6.35 -6.18
N ALA A 318 4.87 -7.07 -5.06
CA ALA A 318 6.08 -7.11 -4.26
C ALA A 318 7.26 -7.63 -5.09
N PHE A 319 7.01 -8.68 -5.90
CA PHE A 319 7.92 -9.26 -6.88
C PHE A 319 7.14 -9.73 -8.10
N ALA A 320 7.74 -9.68 -9.28
CA ALA A 320 7.12 -10.22 -10.49
C ALA A 320 6.87 -11.74 -10.38
N SER A 321 7.79 -12.48 -9.75
CA SER A 321 7.67 -13.93 -9.55
C SER A 321 6.36 -14.30 -8.85
N GLN A 322 6.05 -13.64 -7.73
CA GLN A 322 4.81 -13.92 -7.00
C GLN A 322 3.57 -13.42 -7.74
N SER A 323 3.63 -12.27 -8.41
CA SER A 323 2.50 -11.74 -9.14
C SER A 323 2.11 -12.61 -10.34
N VAL A 324 3.10 -13.12 -11.09
CA VAL A 324 2.88 -14.06 -12.19
C VAL A 324 2.36 -15.40 -11.67
N ALA A 325 2.91 -15.92 -10.56
CA ALA A 325 2.45 -17.16 -9.96
C ALA A 325 0.98 -17.06 -9.52
N ILE A 326 0.60 -16.00 -8.79
CA ILE A 326 -0.78 -15.76 -8.37
C ILE A 326 -1.73 -15.63 -9.56
N LYS A 327 -1.32 -14.86 -10.60
CA LYS A 327 -2.11 -14.70 -11.83
C LYS A 327 -2.41 -16.05 -12.48
N LYS A 328 -1.43 -16.96 -12.53
CA LYS A 328 -1.60 -18.31 -13.10
C LYS A 328 -2.47 -19.19 -12.21
N GLU A 329 -2.22 -19.22 -10.90
CA GLU A 329 -2.93 -20.09 -9.95
C GLU A 329 -4.41 -19.77 -9.81
N LEU A 330 -4.77 -18.49 -9.92
CA LEU A 330 -6.15 -18.02 -9.79
C LEU A 330 -6.81 -17.67 -11.14
N ASP A 331 -6.11 -17.86 -12.27
CA ASP A 331 -6.56 -17.47 -13.59
C ASP A 331 -7.08 -16.03 -13.66
N LEU A 332 -6.28 -15.09 -13.08
CA LEU A 332 -6.67 -13.68 -13.03
C LEU A 332 -6.65 -13.05 -14.43
N ASN A 333 -7.75 -12.39 -14.79
CA ASN A 333 -7.86 -11.66 -16.05
C ASN A 333 -6.87 -10.47 -16.08
N PRO A 334 -5.90 -10.43 -17.02
CA PRO A 334 -4.90 -9.37 -17.12
C PRO A 334 -5.47 -7.99 -17.49
N ASP A 335 -6.67 -7.93 -18.06
CA ASP A 335 -7.29 -6.67 -18.51
C ASP A 335 -7.89 -5.85 -17.36
N ILE A 336 -8.12 -6.51 -16.22
CA ILE A 336 -8.62 -5.87 -15.00
C ILE A 336 -7.59 -5.84 -13.86
N LEU A 337 -6.39 -6.40 -14.09
CA LEU A 337 -5.32 -6.51 -13.10
C LEU A 337 -4.32 -5.37 -13.26
N ASN A 338 -4.12 -4.57 -12.20
CA ASN A 338 -3.13 -3.49 -12.12
C ASN A 338 -3.11 -2.62 -13.38
N VAL A 339 -4.27 -2.14 -13.78
CA VAL A 339 -4.49 -1.48 -15.09
C VAL A 339 -3.68 -0.19 -15.26
N ASN A 340 -3.27 0.43 -14.17
CA ASN A 340 -2.44 1.63 -14.13
C ASN A 340 -1.00 1.35 -13.67
N GLY A 341 -0.54 0.09 -13.78
CA GLY A 341 0.74 -0.38 -13.24
C GLY A 341 0.69 -0.64 -11.74
N GLY A 342 1.66 -1.37 -11.22
CA GLY A 342 1.71 -1.78 -9.82
C GLY A 342 3.03 -1.41 -9.13
N ALA A 343 3.34 -2.07 -8.03
CA ALA A 343 4.41 -1.68 -7.12
C ALA A 343 5.83 -1.80 -7.71
N ILE A 344 6.05 -2.62 -8.72
CA ILE A 344 7.34 -2.70 -9.42
C ILE A 344 7.68 -1.34 -10.04
N ALA A 345 6.69 -0.69 -10.64
CA ALA A 345 6.84 0.65 -11.20
C ALA A 345 6.57 1.76 -10.19
N LEU A 346 5.46 1.70 -9.44
CA LEU A 346 4.96 2.78 -8.59
C LEU A 346 5.55 2.78 -7.17
N GLY A 347 6.16 1.66 -6.74
CA GLY A 347 6.73 1.52 -5.40
C GLY A 347 5.78 0.92 -4.35
N HIS A 348 6.39 0.46 -3.24
CA HIS A 348 5.75 -0.29 -2.17
C HIS A 348 6.15 0.24 -0.79
N PRO A 349 5.59 1.38 -0.33
CA PRO A 349 5.76 1.83 1.05
C PRO A 349 4.91 0.95 1.97
N LEU A 350 5.54 -0.02 2.66
CA LEU A 350 4.92 -1.22 3.27
C LEU A 350 3.58 -0.94 3.98
N GLY A 351 3.60 -0.21 5.10
CA GLY A 351 2.40 0.04 5.91
C GLY A 351 1.35 0.94 5.22
N CYS A 352 1.77 1.75 4.25
CA CYS A 352 0.88 2.60 3.45
C CYS A 352 0.17 1.84 2.32
N THR A 353 0.80 0.77 1.79
CA THR A 353 0.40 0.15 0.51
C THR A 353 -1.06 -0.27 0.47
N GLY A 354 -1.58 -0.88 1.52
CA GLY A 354 -2.96 -1.35 1.54
C GLY A 354 -3.97 -0.23 1.29
N THR A 355 -3.80 0.92 1.94
CA THR A 355 -4.66 2.09 1.74
C THR A 355 -4.37 2.78 0.41
N LYS A 356 -3.10 2.87 -0.01
CA LYS A 356 -2.72 3.41 -1.32
C LYS A 356 -3.46 2.68 -2.45
N LEU A 357 -3.44 1.35 -2.44
CA LEU A 357 -4.14 0.53 -3.43
C LEU A 357 -5.66 0.69 -3.34
N THR A 358 -6.21 0.84 -2.13
CA THR A 358 -7.64 1.11 -1.93
C THR A 358 -8.05 2.45 -2.56
N VAL A 359 -7.27 3.51 -2.34
CA VAL A 359 -7.52 4.83 -2.96
C VAL A 359 -7.43 4.75 -4.48
N GLN A 360 -6.42 4.07 -5.02
CA GLN A 360 -6.25 3.86 -6.47
C GLN A 360 -7.42 3.06 -7.06
N LEU A 361 -7.80 1.96 -6.40
CA LEU A 361 -8.91 1.11 -6.81
C LEU A 361 -10.22 1.89 -6.91
N ILE A 362 -10.63 2.58 -5.84
CA ILE A 362 -11.90 3.33 -5.79
C ILE A 362 -11.94 4.43 -6.85
N ASP A 363 -10.85 5.16 -7.03
CA ASP A 363 -10.74 6.22 -8.03
C ASP A 363 -10.84 5.67 -9.47
N GLU A 364 -10.18 4.56 -9.77
CA GLU A 364 -10.25 3.93 -11.10
C GLU A 364 -11.60 3.23 -11.34
N MET A 365 -12.19 2.56 -10.33
CA MET A 365 -13.55 2.01 -10.40
C MET A 365 -14.56 3.08 -10.79
N ARG A 366 -14.49 4.27 -10.18
CA ARG A 366 -15.36 5.40 -10.50
C ARG A 366 -15.21 5.84 -11.96
N LYS A 367 -13.98 5.92 -12.46
CA LYS A 367 -13.70 6.31 -13.85
C LYS A 367 -14.23 5.30 -14.87
N ARG A 368 -14.30 4.01 -14.48
CA ARG A 368 -14.77 2.91 -15.33
C ARG A 368 -16.24 2.58 -15.15
N GLY A 369 -16.89 3.05 -14.09
CA GLY A 369 -18.24 2.65 -13.72
C GLY A 369 -18.33 1.22 -13.19
N ASN A 370 -17.23 0.71 -12.58
CA ASN A 370 -17.17 -0.62 -12.01
C ASN A 370 -17.91 -0.66 -10.67
N LYS A 371 -18.52 -1.80 -10.33
CA LYS A 371 -19.23 -2.00 -9.08
C LYS A 371 -18.36 -2.64 -8.00
N TYR A 372 -17.70 -3.75 -8.31
CA TYR A 372 -16.86 -4.47 -7.35
C TYR A 372 -15.39 -4.45 -7.75
N GLY A 373 -14.54 -4.11 -6.79
CA GLY A 373 -13.11 -4.14 -6.95
C GLY A 373 -12.42 -4.83 -5.77
N MET A 374 -11.20 -5.28 -6.00
CA MET A 374 -10.42 -6.02 -5.00
C MET A 374 -9.00 -5.47 -4.86
N VAL A 375 -8.55 -5.33 -3.62
CA VAL A 375 -7.15 -5.13 -3.27
C VAL A 375 -6.62 -6.39 -2.64
N SER A 376 -5.49 -6.91 -3.10
CA SER A 376 -4.85 -8.06 -2.45
C SER A 376 -3.33 -7.92 -2.41
N MET A 377 -2.70 -8.53 -1.40
CA MET A 377 -1.26 -8.49 -1.21
C MET A 377 -0.73 -9.68 -0.43
N CYS A 378 0.48 -10.08 -0.75
CA CYS A 378 1.29 -10.95 0.08
C CYS A 378 1.81 -10.16 1.30
N VAL A 379 2.06 -10.87 2.38
CA VAL A 379 2.47 -10.29 3.66
C VAL A 379 3.63 -11.10 4.23
N GLY A 380 4.65 -10.43 4.68
CA GLY A 380 5.84 -11.05 5.29
C GLY A 380 5.49 -12.07 6.36
N THR A 381 6.38 -13.02 6.60
CA THR A 381 6.21 -14.14 7.55
C THR A 381 5.06 -15.11 7.21
N GLY A 382 4.71 -15.24 5.94
CA GLY A 382 3.74 -16.25 5.48
C GLY A 382 2.29 -15.87 5.71
N GLN A 383 1.85 -14.71 5.19
CA GLN A 383 0.46 -14.30 5.23
C GLN A 383 0.02 -13.73 3.88
N GLY A 384 -1.30 -13.61 3.68
CA GLY A 384 -1.93 -12.86 2.60
C GLY A 384 -3.13 -12.09 3.11
N ALA A 385 -3.49 -11.01 2.43
CA ALA A 385 -4.69 -10.25 2.70
C ALA A 385 -5.45 -9.93 1.42
N ALA A 386 -6.78 -9.88 1.50
CA ALA A 386 -7.64 -9.45 0.41
C ALA A 386 -8.83 -8.64 0.96
N SER A 387 -9.11 -7.51 0.32
CA SER A 387 -10.23 -6.60 0.61
C SER A 387 -11.10 -6.48 -0.63
N ILE A 388 -12.41 -6.59 -0.47
CA ILE A 388 -13.38 -6.37 -1.56
C ILE A 388 -14.17 -5.11 -1.25
N PHE A 389 -14.24 -4.22 -2.23
CA PHE A 389 -14.95 -2.95 -2.13
C PHE A 389 -16.09 -2.90 -3.14
N GLU A 390 -17.18 -2.26 -2.74
CA GLU A 390 -18.30 -1.89 -3.61
C GLU A 390 -18.30 -0.38 -3.79
N LEU A 391 -18.36 0.09 -5.02
CA LEU A 391 -18.59 1.49 -5.37
C LEU A 391 -20.07 1.84 -5.20
N LEU A 392 -20.37 3.06 -4.77
CA LEU A 392 -21.73 3.53 -4.49
C LEU A 392 -22.18 4.62 -5.46
#